data_3feb7e2be640c0950397faf94e74e495
#
_entry.id   3feb7e2be640c0950397faf94e74e495
#
_cell.length_a   1.000
_cell.length_b   1.000
_cell.length_c   1.000
_cell.angle_alpha   90.00
_cell.angle_beta   90.00
_cell.angle_gamma   90.00
#
_symmetry.space_group_name_H-M   'P 1'
#
loop_
_entity.id
_entity.type
_entity.pdbx_description
1 polymer ?
#
loop_
_entity_poly.entity_id
_entity_poly.type
_entity_poly.pdbx_seq_one_letter_code
_entity_poly.pdbx_strand_id
1 'polypeptide(L)'
;MDKMIIFSFTGEGTQLNRKLNQFCKRNEILVESYSVERYAENEILPLPQKSQEFIRENWGKSGFIFIGAAGIAVRWIAPFVKDKFTDSPVLVMDEKGKYVIPILSGHIGGAVELAEQIGMWIEAEVVHTTATDVQQKFAVDVFARKYHLLFKDRKKAKEISAAV
;
A
#
# COMPACT_ATOMS: atom_id res chain seq x y z
N MET A 1 -5.50 -1.71 -9.27
CA MET A 1 -5.38 -2.62 -8.09
C MET A 1 -6.77 -3.02 -7.68
N ASP A 2 -7.03 -4.33 -7.65
CA ASP A 2 -8.43 -4.81 -7.59
C ASP A 2 -8.90 -5.08 -6.16
N LYS A 3 -7.97 -5.28 -5.22
CA LYS A 3 -8.28 -5.57 -3.82
C LYS A 3 -7.31 -4.92 -2.85
N MET A 4 -7.83 -4.34 -1.77
CA MET A 4 -7.08 -3.78 -0.64
C MET A 4 -7.42 -4.49 0.66
N ILE A 5 -6.42 -4.68 1.50
CA ILE A 5 -6.56 -5.22 2.85
C ILE A 5 -6.04 -4.16 3.82
N ILE A 6 -6.88 -3.74 4.76
CA ILE A 6 -6.58 -2.65 5.68
C ILE A 6 -6.53 -3.19 7.11
N PHE A 7 -5.43 -2.95 7.80
CA PHE A 7 -5.24 -3.31 9.19
C PHE A 7 -5.15 -2.06 10.07
N SER A 8 -5.86 -2.07 11.20
CA SER A 8 -5.77 -1.05 12.24
C SER A 8 -5.60 -1.69 13.63
N PHE A 9 -4.98 -0.97 14.56
CA PHE A 9 -4.57 -1.55 15.85
C PHE A 9 -5.09 -0.75 17.07
N THR A 10 -5.67 0.41 16.84
CA THR A 10 -6.20 1.33 17.86
C THR A 10 -7.61 1.78 17.51
N GLY A 11 -8.33 2.39 18.47
CA GLY A 11 -9.65 2.94 18.21
C GLY A 11 -9.65 4.07 17.18
N GLU A 12 -8.68 5.01 17.26
CA GLU A 12 -8.52 6.08 16.27
C GLU A 12 -8.18 5.51 14.89
N GLY A 13 -7.21 4.58 14.83
CA GLY A 13 -6.86 3.90 13.59
C GLY A 13 -8.02 3.13 12.98
N THR A 14 -8.93 2.58 13.80
CA THR A 14 -10.14 1.90 13.30
C THR A 14 -11.15 2.89 12.71
N GLN A 15 -11.26 4.09 13.26
CA GLN A 15 -12.08 5.14 12.63
C GLN A 15 -11.52 5.56 11.26
N LEU A 16 -10.19 5.69 11.15
CA LEU A 16 -9.54 5.94 9.87
C LEU A 16 -9.74 4.77 8.90
N ASN A 17 -9.64 3.53 9.38
CA ASN A 17 -9.92 2.34 8.57
C ASN A 17 -11.32 2.37 7.94
N ARG A 18 -12.35 2.78 8.70
CA ARG A 18 -13.71 2.96 8.15
C ARG A 18 -13.76 4.01 7.03
N LYS A 19 -13.06 5.13 7.18
CA LYS A 19 -12.98 6.14 6.12
C LYS A 19 -12.34 5.58 4.86
N LEU A 20 -11.22 4.84 5.00
CA LEU A 20 -10.54 4.22 3.86
C LEU A 20 -11.38 3.10 3.22
N ASN A 21 -12.14 2.35 4.01
CA ASN A 21 -13.09 1.38 3.47
C ASN A 21 -14.12 2.05 2.55
N GLN A 22 -14.67 3.20 2.97
CA GLN A 22 -15.56 4.00 2.13
C GLN A 22 -14.87 4.54 0.88
N PHE A 23 -13.61 5.00 1.00
CA PHE A 23 -12.81 5.42 -0.14
C PHE A 23 -12.66 4.29 -1.16
N CYS A 24 -12.27 3.09 -0.73
CA CYS A 24 -12.13 1.93 -1.61
C CYS A 24 -13.45 1.60 -2.33
N LYS A 25 -14.56 1.57 -1.61
CA LYS A 25 -15.89 1.30 -2.17
C LYS A 25 -16.31 2.32 -3.23
N ARG A 26 -16.05 3.61 -2.99
CA ARG A 26 -16.37 4.67 -3.96
C ARG A 26 -15.52 4.60 -5.23
N ASN A 27 -14.33 4.04 -5.14
CA ASN A 27 -13.42 3.84 -6.27
C ASN A 27 -13.47 2.41 -6.83
N GLU A 28 -14.51 1.64 -6.49
CA GLU A 28 -14.74 0.28 -6.99
C GLU A 28 -13.58 -0.70 -6.68
N ILE A 29 -12.83 -0.43 -5.61
CA ILE A 29 -11.77 -1.29 -5.11
C ILE A 29 -12.37 -2.27 -4.09
N LEU A 30 -12.21 -3.56 -4.30
CA LEU A 30 -12.57 -4.56 -3.29
C LEU A 30 -11.77 -4.31 -2.01
N VAL A 31 -12.42 -4.33 -0.85
CA VAL A 31 -11.77 -4.02 0.42
C VAL A 31 -12.15 -5.00 1.51
N GLU A 32 -11.15 -5.45 2.24
CA GLU A 32 -11.30 -6.17 3.51
C GLU A 32 -10.62 -5.36 4.61
N SER A 33 -11.33 -5.12 5.69
CA SER A 33 -10.85 -4.28 6.80
C SER A 33 -10.80 -5.08 8.09
N TYR A 34 -9.70 -4.95 8.82
CA TYR A 34 -9.42 -5.69 10.04
C TYR A 34 -8.95 -4.77 11.15
N SER A 35 -9.34 -5.09 12.39
CA SER A 35 -8.85 -4.41 13.59
C SER A 35 -8.72 -5.39 14.77
N VAL A 36 -8.08 -4.95 15.86
CA VAL A 36 -8.09 -5.72 17.10
C VAL A 36 -9.54 -5.94 17.55
N GLU A 37 -9.83 -7.10 18.10
CA GLU A 37 -11.18 -7.61 18.37
C GLU A 37 -12.09 -6.61 19.08
N ARG A 38 -11.57 -5.89 20.08
CA ARG A 38 -12.34 -4.89 20.85
C ARG A 38 -12.83 -3.68 20.04
N TYR A 39 -12.29 -3.45 18.82
CA TYR A 39 -12.69 -2.38 17.91
C TYR A 39 -13.32 -2.91 16.62
N ALA A 40 -13.36 -4.25 16.48
CA ALA A 40 -13.98 -4.89 15.34
C ALA A 40 -15.50 -4.79 15.47
N GLU A 41 -16.14 -4.21 14.47
CA GLU A 41 -17.58 -4.08 14.37
C GLU A 41 -18.03 -3.81 12.93
N ASN A 42 -19.22 -4.24 12.57
CA ASN A 42 -19.79 -4.07 11.25
C ASN A 42 -18.90 -4.66 10.14
N GLU A 43 -18.38 -3.81 9.25
CA GLU A 43 -17.54 -4.21 8.13
C GLU A 43 -16.05 -4.36 8.48
N ILE A 44 -15.68 -4.08 9.73
CA ILE A 44 -14.31 -4.25 10.25
C ILE A 44 -14.25 -5.55 11.03
N LEU A 45 -13.57 -6.52 10.48
CA LEU A 45 -13.41 -7.85 11.06
C LEU A 45 -12.30 -7.89 12.13
N PRO A 46 -12.32 -8.87 13.05
CA PRO A 46 -11.18 -9.12 13.92
C PRO A 46 -9.92 -9.45 13.13
N LEU A 47 -8.74 -9.05 13.64
CA LEU A 47 -7.46 -9.41 13.04
C LEU A 47 -7.36 -10.94 12.85
N PRO A 48 -6.81 -11.40 11.72
CA PRO A 48 -6.59 -12.82 11.50
C PRO A 48 -5.72 -13.43 12.61
N GLN A 49 -6.13 -14.53 13.21
CA GLN A 49 -5.38 -15.20 14.29
C GLN A 49 -3.96 -15.59 13.83
N LYS A 50 -3.83 -15.99 12.56
CA LYS A 50 -2.57 -16.34 11.90
C LYS A 50 -2.23 -15.31 10.84
N SER A 51 -1.88 -14.10 11.29
CA SER A 51 -1.65 -12.95 10.42
C SER A 51 -0.62 -13.22 9.30
N GLN A 52 0.45 -13.96 9.57
CA GLN A 52 1.45 -14.28 8.54
C GLN A 52 0.92 -15.26 7.48
N GLU A 53 0.12 -16.25 7.85
CA GLU A 53 -0.54 -17.14 6.87
C GLU A 53 -1.49 -16.36 6.00
N PHE A 54 -2.29 -15.49 6.60
CA PHE A 54 -3.24 -14.63 5.90
C PHE A 54 -2.53 -13.70 4.89
N ILE A 55 -1.43 -13.04 5.30
CA ILE A 55 -0.65 -12.20 4.38
C ILE A 55 -0.06 -13.04 3.25
N ARG A 56 0.51 -14.21 3.54
CA ARG A 56 1.08 -15.11 2.53
C ARG A 56 0.07 -15.45 1.44
N GLU A 57 -1.17 -15.77 1.82
CA GLU A 57 -2.23 -16.17 0.88
C GLU A 57 -2.68 -15.03 -0.04
N ASN A 58 -2.57 -13.78 0.45
CA ASN A 58 -2.95 -12.57 -0.27
C ASN A 58 -1.77 -11.84 -0.91
N TRP A 59 -0.50 -12.27 -0.64
CA TRP A 59 0.69 -11.61 -1.17
C TRP A 59 0.77 -11.71 -2.70
N GLY A 60 1.10 -10.59 -3.35
CA GLY A 60 1.13 -10.46 -4.81
C GLY A 60 -0.25 -10.38 -5.48
N LYS A 61 -1.35 -10.51 -4.71
CA LYS A 61 -2.73 -10.47 -5.21
C LYS A 61 -3.50 -9.25 -4.71
N SER A 62 -3.12 -8.73 -3.56
CA SER A 62 -3.79 -7.61 -2.88
C SER A 62 -2.78 -6.56 -2.47
N GLY A 63 -3.23 -5.29 -2.34
CA GLY A 63 -2.47 -4.27 -1.65
C GLY A 63 -2.76 -4.28 -0.15
N PHE A 64 -1.86 -3.74 0.64
CA PHE A 64 -2.00 -3.68 2.10
C PHE A 64 -1.84 -2.26 2.62
N ILE A 65 -2.71 -1.88 3.56
CA ILE A 65 -2.59 -0.63 4.32
C ILE A 65 -2.51 -0.99 5.80
N PHE A 66 -1.47 -0.52 6.47
CA PHE A 66 -1.29 -0.65 7.91
C PHE A 66 -1.48 0.71 8.57
N ILE A 67 -2.51 0.85 9.41
CA ILE A 67 -2.76 2.06 10.18
C ILE A 67 -2.21 1.86 11.58
N GLY A 68 -1.00 2.37 11.82
CA GLY A 68 -0.27 2.21 13.07
C GLY A 68 1.24 2.29 12.90
N ALA A 69 1.99 1.78 13.85
CA ALA A 69 3.45 1.82 13.80
C ALA A 69 4.03 1.05 12.62
N ALA A 70 4.90 1.70 11.83
CA ALA A 70 5.57 1.09 10.65
C ALA A 70 6.28 -0.23 10.99
N GLY A 71 6.82 -0.36 12.20
CA GLY A 71 7.46 -1.60 12.64
C GLY A 71 6.53 -2.82 12.69
N ILE A 72 5.22 -2.62 12.85
CA ILE A 72 4.23 -3.71 12.77
C ILE A 72 4.14 -4.20 11.33
N ALA A 73 3.97 -3.27 10.39
CA ALA A 73 3.92 -3.60 8.96
C ALA A 73 5.17 -4.36 8.54
N VAL A 74 6.37 -3.82 8.86
CA VAL A 74 7.65 -4.45 8.51
C VAL A 74 7.73 -5.89 9.03
N ARG A 75 7.42 -6.15 10.31
CA ARG A 75 7.47 -7.50 10.87
C ARG A 75 6.49 -8.46 10.22
N TRP A 76 5.34 -7.97 9.77
CA TRP A 76 4.33 -8.81 9.15
C TRP A 76 4.68 -9.16 7.71
N ILE A 77 5.26 -8.24 6.94
CA ILE A 77 5.53 -8.43 5.52
C ILE A 77 6.94 -8.99 5.22
N ALA A 78 7.92 -8.77 6.13
CA ALA A 78 9.32 -9.12 5.88
C ALA A 78 9.57 -10.55 5.34
N PRO A 79 8.86 -11.60 5.78
CA PRO A 79 9.06 -12.94 5.25
C PRO A 79 8.68 -13.11 3.77
N PHE A 80 7.92 -12.19 3.20
CA PHE A 80 7.33 -12.29 1.86
C PHE A 80 7.98 -11.36 0.85
N VAL A 81 8.75 -10.37 1.31
CA VAL A 81 9.43 -9.38 0.45
C VAL A 81 10.53 -10.06 -0.37
N LYS A 82 10.43 -9.98 -1.70
CA LYS A 82 11.36 -10.64 -2.63
C LYS A 82 11.75 -9.78 -3.82
N ASP A 83 10.77 -9.24 -4.55
CA ASP A 83 10.99 -8.57 -5.82
C ASP A 83 9.96 -7.45 -6.03
N LYS A 84 10.43 -6.24 -6.34
CA LYS A 84 9.58 -5.06 -6.59
C LYS A 84 8.55 -5.24 -7.71
N PHE A 85 8.70 -6.24 -8.58
CA PHE A 85 7.77 -6.53 -9.67
C PHE A 85 6.65 -7.50 -9.28
N THR A 86 6.80 -8.23 -8.18
CA THR A 86 5.85 -9.26 -7.74
C THR A 86 5.31 -9.03 -6.35
N ASP A 87 6.01 -8.24 -5.54
CA ASP A 87 5.58 -7.94 -4.19
C ASP A 87 4.34 -7.04 -4.17
N SER A 88 3.50 -7.27 -3.20
CA SER A 88 2.32 -6.44 -2.95
C SER A 88 2.69 -4.99 -2.67
N PRO A 89 1.89 -4.02 -3.16
CA PRO A 89 1.99 -2.64 -2.70
C PRO A 89 1.59 -2.52 -1.24
N VAL A 90 2.41 -1.82 -0.45
CA VAL A 90 2.18 -1.64 0.98
C VAL A 90 2.29 -0.17 1.34
N LEU A 91 1.25 0.32 2.02
CA LEU A 91 1.20 1.65 2.64
C LEU A 91 1.21 1.52 4.16
N VAL A 92 1.85 2.47 4.81
CA VAL A 92 1.73 2.69 6.26
C VAL A 92 1.16 4.08 6.50
N MET A 93 0.29 4.19 7.50
CA MET A 93 -0.31 5.45 7.92
C MET A 93 -0.26 5.56 9.44
N ASP A 94 -0.10 6.77 9.96
CA ASP A 94 -0.35 7.01 11.37
C ASP A 94 -1.86 6.94 11.68
N GLU A 95 -2.21 6.72 12.94
CA GLU A 95 -3.60 6.51 13.34
C GLU A 95 -4.51 7.74 13.17
N LYS A 96 -3.92 8.94 13.07
CA LYS A 96 -4.65 10.19 12.83
C LYS A 96 -4.82 10.48 11.34
N GLY A 97 -4.14 9.71 10.48
CA GLY A 97 -4.17 9.91 9.04
C GLY A 97 -3.45 11.17 8.58
N LYS A 98 -2.45 11.63 9.34
CA LYS A 98 -1.65 12.79 8.95
C LYS A 98 -0.67 12.46 7.84
N TYR A 99 -0.10 11.25 7.86
CA TYR A 99 0.90 10.80 6.91
C TYR A 99 0.48 9.52 6.20
N VAL A 100 0.75 9.44 4.89
CA VAL A 100 0.63 8.22 4.09
C VAL A 100 2.00 7.92 3.50
N ILE A 101 2.54 6.75 3.81
CA ILE A 101 3.91 6.37 3.46
C ILE A 101 3.87 5.11 2.61
N PRO A 102 4.16 5.18 1.28
CA PRO A 102 4.36 3.99 0.46
C PRO A 102 5.70 3.35 0.83
N ILE A 103 5.67 2.15 1.42
CA ILE A 103 6.89 1.47 1.89
C ILE A 103 7.34 0.33 0.98
N LEU A 104 6.48 -0.18 0.10
CA LEU A 104 6.82 -1.27 -0.82
C LEU A 104 6.04 -1.17 -2.13
N SER A 105 6.70 -1.58 -3.24
CA SER A 105 6.12 -1.63 -4.59
C SER A 105 5.48 -0.31 -5.05
N GLY A 106 6.21 0.79 -4.81
CA GLY A 106 5.75 2.17 -5.02
C GLY A 106 5.20 2.41 -6.42
N HIS A 107 6.05 2.26 -7.45
CA HIS A 107 5.70 2.57 -8.84
C HIS A 107 4.98 1.41 -9.55
N ILE A 108 5.62 0.26 -9.64
CA ILE A 108 5.08 -0.89 -10.39
C ILE A 108 3.82 -1.44 -9.74
N GLY A 109 3.83 -1.58 -8.42
CA GLY A 109 2.67 -2.05 -7.65
C GLY A 109 1.58 -0.98 -7.46
N GLY A 110 1.91 0.30 -7.68
CA GLY A 110 0.94 1.40 -7.56
C GLY A 110 0.77 1.98 -6.16
N ALA A 111 1.66 1.68 -5.21
CA ALA A 111 1.54 2.20 -3.86
C ALA A 111 1.66 3.73 -3.80
N VAL A 112 2.50 4.36 -4.62
CA VAL A 112 2.65 5.83 -4.67
C VAL A 112 1.36 6.48 -5.17
N GLU A 113 0.80 6.01 -6.30
CA GLU A 113 -0.44 6.55 -6.84
C GLU A 113 -1.62 6.39 -5.88
N LEU A 114 -1.71 5.23 -5.21
CA LEU A 114 -2.74 5.01 -4.20
C LEU A 114 -2.56 5.93 -2.99
N ALA A 115 -1.30 6.15 -2.55
CA ALA A 115 -1.00 7.08 -1.47
C ALA A 115 -1.44 8.51 -1.80
N GLU A 116 -1.19 8.96 -3.04
CA GLU A 116 -1.63 10.28 -3.53
C GLU A 116 -3.16 10.40 -3.54
N GLN A 117 -3.87 9.38 -4.03
CA GLN A 117 -5.33 9.37 -4.05
C GLN A 117 -5.91 9.40 -2.62
N ILE A 118 -5.36 8.59 -1.71
CA ILE A 118 -5.77 8.60 -0.29
C ILE A 118 -5.42 9.94 0.34
N GLY A 119 -4.21 10.48 0.11
CA GLY A 119 -3.78 11.77 0.64
C GLY A 119 -4.73 12.90 0.26
N MET A 120 -5.16 12.96 -1.00
CA MET A 120 -6.17 13.91 -1.45
C MET A 120 -7.54 13.69 -0.80
N TRP A 121 -7.94 12.44 -0.57
CA TRP A 121 -9.23 12.10 0.02
C TRP A 121 -9.36 12.50 1.49
N ILE A 122 -8.30 12.30 2.30
CA ILE A 122 -8.31 12.54 3.75
C ILE A 122 -7.48 13.74 4.18
N GLU A 123 -6.95 14.52 3.22
CA GLU A 123 -6.04 15.66 3.46
C GLU A 123 -4.75 15.26 4.21
N ALA A 124 -4.19 14.09 3.85
CA ALA A 124 -2.96 13.59 4.44
C ALA A 124 -1.73 13.98 3.61
N GLU A 125 -0.61 14.16 4.28
CA GLU A 125 0.69 14.35 3.65
C GLU A 125 1.25 13.02 3.15
N VAL A 126 1.55 12.94 1.86
CA VAL A 126 2.19 11.77 1.26
C VAL A 126 3.70 11.88 1.39
N VAL A 127 4.32 10.88 2.04
CA VAL A 127 5.78 10.87 2.25
C VAL A 127 6.46 10.15 1.10
N HIS A 128 6.97 10.90 0.13
CA HIS A 128 7.76 10.37 -0.97
C HIS A 128 9.21 10.09 -0.51
N THR A 129 9.70 8.86 -0.73
CA THR A 129 11.03 8.43 -0.32
C THR A 129 11.93 8.00 -1.49
N THR A 130 11.37 7.74 -2.66
CA THR A 130 12.15 7.36 -3.83
C THR A 130 12.75 8.60 -4.50
N ALA A 131 14.01 8.48 -4.94
CA ALA A 131 14.74 9.59 -5.56
C ALA A 131 14.01 10.16 -6.80
N THR A 132 13.39 9.30 -7.59
CA THR A 132 12.60 9.70 -8.77
C THR A 132 11.38 10.56 -8.40
N ASP A 133 10.70 10.23 -7.30
CA ASP A 133 9.54 11.01 -6.84
C ASP A 133 9.99 12.34 -6.23
N VAL A 134 11.03 12.30 -5.38
CA VAL A 134 11.57 13.51 -4.72
C VAL A 134 12.16 14.49 -5.74
N GLN A 135 12.81 14.00 -6.80
CA GLN A 135 13.44 14.83 -7.83
C GLN A 135 12.54 15.12 -9.03
N GLN A 136 11.31 14.62 -9.04
CA GLN A 136 10.35 14.72 -10.16
C GLN A 136 10.95 14.23 -11.49
N LYS A 137 11.84 13.23 -11.43
CA LYS A 137 12.49 12.65 -12.60
C LYS A 137 11.62 11.62 -13.30
N PHE A 138 11.92 11.38 -14.61
CA PHE A 138 11.24 10.38 -15.40
C PHE A 138 11.46 8.97 -14.82
N ALA A 139 10.39 8.32 -14.41
CA ALA A 139 10.39 6.94 -13.93
C ALA A 139 9.92 6.00 -15.05
N VAL A 140 10.82 5.17 -15.56
CA VAL A 140 10.55 4.22 -16.67
C VAL A 140 9.43 3.25 -16.30
N ASP A 141 9.36 2.83 -15.05
CA ASP A 141 8.35 1.91 -14.53
C ASP A 141 6.97 2.56 -14.38
N VAL A 142 6.89 3.82 -13.98
CA VAL A 142 5.64 4.61 -13.97
C VAL A 142 5.12 4.77 -15.39
N PHE A 143 6.01 5.10 -16.33
CA PHE A 143 5.64 5.23 -17.74
C PHE A 143 5.13 3.89 -18.31
N ALA A 144 5.84 2.79 -18.07
CA ALA A 144 5.43 1.47 -18.53
C ALA A 144 4.06 1.08 -17.98
N ARG A 145 3.78 1.33 -16.69
CA ARG A 145 2.48 1.05 -16.08
C ARG A 145 1.37 1.92 -16.68
N LYS A 146 1.59 3.23 -16.81
CA LYS A 146 0.60 4.18 -17.39
C LYS A 146 0.15 3.80 -18.80
N TYR A 147 1.07 3.24 -19.60
CA TYR A 147 0.79 2.85 -20.97
C TYR A 147 0.63 1.34 -21.16
N HIS A 148 0.47 0.57 -20.08
CA HIS A 148 0.31 -0.90 -20.08
C HIS A 148 1.42 -1.63 -20.86
N LEU A 149 2.67 -1.13 -20.77
CA LEU A 149 3.83 -1.69 -21.45
C LEU A 149 4.46 -2.81 -20.62
N LEU A 150 4.95 -3.85 -21.29
CA LEU A 150 5.71 -4.92 -20.65
C LEU A 150 7.21 -4.68 -20.80
N PHE A 151 7.98 -4.91 -19.75
CA PHE A 151 9.43 -4.88 -19.82
C PHE A 151 9.95 -6.09 -20.59
N LYS A 152 10.45 -5.87 -21.81
CA LYS A 152 11.13 -6.90 -22.58
C LYS A 152 12.50 -7.25 -21.99
N ASP A 153 13.18 -6.27 -21.40
CA ASP A 153 14.49 -6.41 -20.76
C ASP A 153 14.55 -5.57 -19.46
N ARG A 154 14.45 -6.26 -18.33
CA ARG A 154 14.48 -5.64 -16.99
C ARG A 154 15.83 -5.01 -16.66
N LYS A 155 16.94 -5.51 -17.24
CA LYS A 155 18.29 -4.97 -17.02
C LYS A 155 18.42 -3.61 -17.68
N LYS A 156 17.98 -3.48 -18.94
CA LYS A 156 17.96 -2.20 -19.68
C LYS A 156 17.04 -1.17 -19.02
N ALA A 157 15.90 -1.60 -18.48
CA ALA A 157 15.00 -0.70 -17.75
C ALA A 157 15.68 -0.10 -16.50
N LYS A 158 16.48 -0.90 -15.77
CA LYS A 158 17.29 -0.41 -14.65
C LYS A 158 18.39 0.55 -15.10
N GLU A 159 19.07 0.27 -16.20
CA GLU A 159 20.11 1.13 -16.77
C GLU A 159 19.54 2.49 -17.18
N ILE A 160 18.37 2.52 -17.82
CA ILE A 160 17.68 3.77 -18.17
C ILE A 160 17.29 4.56 -16.92
N SER A 161 16.71 3.89 -15.90
CA SER A 161 16.35 4.54 -14.64
C SER A 161 17.54 5.10 -13.87
N ALA A 162 18.74 4.54 -14.08
CA ALA A 162 19.97 5.02 -13.45
C ALA A 162 20.64 6.16 -14.25
N ALA A 163 20.31 6.34 -15.51
CA ALA A 163 20.86 7.36 -16.41
C ALA A 163 20.08 8.70 -16.39
N VAL A 164 18.92 8.73 -15.75
CA VAL A 164 18.03 9.88 -15.63
C VAL A 164 18.04 10.42 -14.20
#